data_f465a4e07409ff3a62f06008f6a3bab7
#
_entry.id   f465a4e07409ff3a62f06008f6a3bab7
#
_cell.length_a   1.000
_cell.length_b   1.000
_cell.length_c   1.000
_cell.angle_alpha   90.00
_cell.angle_beta   90.00
_cell.angle_gamma   90.00
#
_symmetry.space_group_name_H-M   'P 1'
#
loop_
_entity.id
_entity.type
_entity.pdbx_description
1 polymer ?
#
loop_
_entity_poly.entity_id
_entity_poly.type
_entity_poly.pdbx_seq_one_letter_code
_entity_poly.pdbx_strand_id
1 'polypeptide(L)'
;MAGGKRYDGFAPGRHLIDAYGGGGFRFGDMSHKGSILMLPSGVKAWAAIDGQPWSASQFQDVFSEAAGVELLLIGCGVDIRPLPEALRWRFRELRIGLDLMNTAAAARTYNILVAEGRKVGAALISVD
;
A
#
# COMPACT_ATOMS: atom_id res chain seq x y z
N MET A 1 -28.85 2.08 -3.89
CA MET A 1 -28.01 2.00 -4.05
C MET A 1 -27.20 2.37 -4.60
N ALA A 2 -27.31 2.86 -4.64
CA ALA A 2 -26.60 3.01 -5.32
C ALA A 2 -25.50 2.67 -5.31
N GLY A 3 -25.08 2.53 -5.52
CA GLY A 3 -24.09 2.00 -5.33
C GLY A 3 -22.91 1.98 -5.97
N GLY A 4 -21.88 1.85 -5.32
CA GLY A 4 -20.61 1.62 -5.87
C GLY A 4 -20.49 0.18 -6.33
N LYS A 5 -19.38 -0.13 -6.92
CA LYS A 5 -19.05 -1.49 -7.33
C LYS A 5 -18.81 -2.35 -6.10
N ARG A 6 -19.10 -3.63 -6.25
CA ARG A 6 -18.84 -4.59 -5.22
C ARG A 6 -17.33 -4.77 -5.05
N TYR A 7 -16.86 -4.83 -3.82
CA TYR A 7 -15.46 -4.99 -3.51
C TYR A 7 -15.27 -6.06 -2.43
N ASP A 8 -14.53 -7.10 -2.74
CA ASP A 8 -14.31 -8.25 -1.85
C ASP A 8 -12.85 -8.40 -1.44
N GLY A 9 -12.12 -7.29 -1.30
CA GLY A 9 -10.72 -7.34 -0.90
C GLY A 9 -9.73 -7.38 -2.04
N PHE A 10 -10.19 -7.34 -3.27
CA PHE A 10 -9.33 -7.18 -4.44
C PHE A 10 -10.08 -6.44 -5.54
N ALA A 11 -9.41 -5.45 -6.13
CA ALA A 11 -9.93 -4.72 -7.28
C ALA A 11 -8.81 -4.59 -8.31
N PRO A 12 -9.02 -5.10 -9.54
CA PRO A 12 -7.96 -5.04 -10.56
C PRO A 12 -7.72 -3.60 -11.04
N GLY A 13 -6.51 -3.39 -11.55
CA GLY A 13 -6.14 -2.12 -12.17
C GLY A 13 -5.56 -1.11 -11.20
N ARG A 14 -5.01 -0.05 -11.77
CA ARG A 14 -4.44 1.04 -10.98
C ARG A 14 -5.52 2.00 -10.53
N HIS A 15 -5.50 2.36 -9.27
CA HIS A 15 -6.44 3.31 -8.70
C HIS A 15 -5.70 4.34 -7.87
N LEU A 16 -6.19 5.56 -7.85
CA LEU A 16 -5.74 6.58 -6.92
C LEU A 16 -6.47 6.38 -5.59
N ILE A 17 -5.90 6.90 -4.53
CA ILE A 17 -6.55 6.89 -3.22
C ILE A 17 -7.32 8.20 -3.08
N ASP A 18 -8.65 8.10 -3.05
CA ASP A 18 -9.51 9.28 -2.99
C ASP A 18 -9.64 9.84 -1.58
N ALA A 19 -9.58 8.97 -0.58
CA ALA A 19 -9.68 9.38 0.81
C ALA A 19 -9.12 8.29 1.72
N TYR A 20 -8.69 8.69 2.89
CA TYR A 20 -8.23 7.76 3.93
C TYR A 20 -8.68 8.29 5.30
N GLY A 21 -8.74 7.38 6.27
CA GLY A 21 -9.18 7.72 7.62
C GLY A 21 -10.36 6.85 8.02
N GLY A 22 -10.77 6.96 9.28
CA GLY A 22 -11.86 6.14 9.78
C GLY A 22 -11.57 4.65 9.73
N GLY A 23 -10.30 4.27 9.73
CA GLY A 23 -9.89 2.87 9.68
C GLY A 23 -9.83 2.27 8.28
N GLY A 24 -9.88 3.08 7.23
CA GLY A 24 -9.87 2.53 5.88
C GLY A 24 -9.50 3.52 4.80
N PHE A 25 -9.81 3.15 3.58
CA PHE A 25 -9.45 3.91 2.37
C PHE A 25 -10.60 3.89 1.36
N ARG A 26 -10.65 4.93 0.54
CA ARG A 26 -11.58 4.98 -0.59
C ARG A 26 -10.79 5.12 -1.88
N PHE A 27 -11.22 4.39 -2.90
CA PHE A 27 -10.60 4.41 -4.22
C PHE A 27 -11.63 3.95 -5.25
N GLY A 28 -11.62 4.58 -6.43
CA GLY A 28 -12.68 4.34 -7.40
C GLY A 28 -14.02 4.62 -6.72
N ASP A 29 -15.01 3.81 -6.93
CA ASP A 29 -16.29 3.92 -6.23
C ASP A 29 -16.39 2.95 -5.08
N MET A 30 -15.24 2.53 -4.51
CA MET A 30 -15.16 1.47 -3.53
C MET A 30 -14.62 1.98 -2.21
N SER A 31 -14.99 1.31 -1.12
CA SER A 31 -14.45 1.57 0.20
C SER A 31 -13.78 0.30 0.71
N HIS A 32 -12.62 0.47 1.33
CA HIS A 32 -11.88 -0.62 1.92
C HIS A 32 -11.69 -0.36 3.41
N LYS A 33 -11.99 -1.36 4.23
CA LYS A 33 -11.76 -1.29 5.67
C LYS A 33 -10.45 -1.98 6.00
N GLY A 34 -9.64 -1.35 6.83
CA GLY A 34 -8.32 -1.88 7.21
C GLY A 34 -7.21 -1.41 6.28
N SER A 35 -6.04 -2.02 6.47
CA SER A 35 -4.85 -1.68 5.70
C SER A 35 -4.94 -2.19 4.26
N ILE A 36 -4.16 -1.60 3.35
CA ILE A 36 -4.35 -1.80 1.92
C ILE A 36 -3.01 -1.87 1.19
N LEU A 37 -2.97 -2.66 0.12
CA LEU A 37 -1.84 -2.71 -0.81
C LEU A 37 -2.31 -2.17 -2.16
N MET A 38 -1.53 -1.24 -2.71
CA MET A 38 -1.73 -0.72 -4.07
C MET A 38 -0.61 -1.27 -4.93
N LEU A 39 -0.92 -2.21 -5.82
CA LEU A 39 0.06 -2.95 -6.61
C LEU A 39 -0.23 -2.84 -8.11
N PRO A 40 0.73 -3.23 -8.97
CA PRO A 40 0.49 -3.21 -10.41
C PRO A 40 -0.76 -3.97 -10.84
N SER A 41 -1.04 -5.12 -10.22
CA SER A 41 -2.22 -5.92 -10.56
C SER A 41 -3.52 -5.34 -10.04
N GLY A 42 -3.46 -4.53 -8.99
CA GLY A 42 -4.67 -3.96 -8.42
C GLY A 42 -4.52 -3.64 -6.94
N VAL A 43 -5.65 -3.42 -6.32
CA VAL A 43 -5.77 -3.06 -4.91
C VAL A 43 -6.13 -4.32 -4.13
N LYS A 44 -5.41 -4.58 -3.03
CA LYS A 44 -5.62 -5.77 -2.20
C LYS A 44 -5.73 -5.39 -0.73
N ALA A 45 -6.50 -6.18 0.01
CA ALA A 45 -6.49 -6.09 1.47
C ALA A 45 -5.11 -6.48 1.98
N TRP A 46 -4.65 -5.77 3.01
CA TRP A 46 -3.37 -6.03 3.66
C TRP A 46 -3.64 -6.33 5.13
N ALA A 47 -3.13 -7.47 5.61
CA ALA A 47 -3.42 -7.90 6.97
C ALA A 47 -2.63 -7.15 8.05
N ALA A 48 -1.65 -6.34 7.66
CA ALA A 48 -0.84 -5.59 8.63
C ALA A 48 -1.68 -4.57 9.39
N ILE A 49 -1.38 -4.43 10.67
CA ILE A 49 -2.05 -3.45 11.54
C ILE A 49 -1.01 -2.60 12.25
N ASP A 50 -1.41 -1.42 12.69
CA ASP A 50 -0.53 -0.49 13.38
C ASP A 50 0.04 -1.14 14.65
N GLY A 51 1.34 -0.92 14.87
CA GLY A 51 2.04 -1.47 16.04
C GLY A 51 2.48 -2.93 15.92
N GLN A 52 2.01 -3.64 14.91
CA GLN A 52 2.40 -5.03 14.69
C GLN A 52 3.85 -5.11 14.21
N PRO A 53 4.65 -6.06 14.71
CA PRO A 53 6.01 -6.24 14.20
C PRO A 53 6.01 -6.53 12.70
N TRP A 54 7.00 -5.98 11.98
CA TRP A 54 7.14 -6.23 10.56
C TRP A 54 7.64 -7.66 10.31
N SER A 55 7.14 -8.29 9.26
CA SER A 55 7.60 -9.61 8.83
C SER A 55 7.56 -9.71 7.31
N ALA A 56 8.37 -10.61 6.77
CA ALA A 56 8.43 -10.82 5.31
C ALA A 56 7.09 -11.31 4.77
N SER A 57 6.36 -12.11 5.54
CA SER A 57 5.08 -12.66 5.10
C SER A 57 4.04 -11.58 4.79
N GLN A 58 4.14 -10.41 5.43
CA GLN A 58 3.24 -9.30 5.17
C GLN A 58 3.41 -8.73 3.76
N PHE A 59 4.59 -8.94 3.15
CA PHE A 59 4.92 -8.34 1.86
C PHE A 59 4.98 -9.34 0.72
N GLN A 60 4.47 -10.57 0.91
CA GLN A 60 4.52 -11.59 -0.14
C GLN A 60 3.87 -11.15 -1.44
N ASP A 61 2.74 -10.47 -1.36
CA ASP A 61 2.07 -9.96 -2.58
C ASP A 61 2.93 -8.93 -3.30
N VAL A 62 3.66 -8.10 -2.55
CA VAL A 62 4.59 -7.14 -3.15
C VAL A 62 5.73 -7.88 -3.84
N PHE A 63 6.31 -8.86 -3.17
CA PHE A 63 7.43 -9.62 -3.72
C PHE A 63 7.03 -10.34 -5.01
N SER A 64 5.81 -10.86 -5.07
CA SER A 64 5.34 -11.57 -6.26
C SER A 64 5.18 -10.65 -7.47
N GLU A 65 5.09 -9.35 -7.26
CA GLU A 65 4.95 -8.36 -8.33
C GLU A 65 6.17 -7.45 -8.45
N ALA A 66 7.31 -7.90 -7.93
CA ALA A 66 8.53 -7.08 -7.85
C ALA A 66 8.94 -6.47 -9.18
N ALA A 67 8.74 -7.18 -10.29
CA ALA A 67 9.13 -6.69 -11.62
C ALA A 67 8.39 -5.41 -12.02
N GLY A 68 7.21 -5.18 -11.46
CA GLY A 68 6.41 -3.99 -11.76
C GLY A 68 6.51 -2.88 -10.72
N VAL A 69 7.38 -3.04 -9.71
CA VAL A 69 7.49 -2.08 -8.61
C VAL A 69 8.94 -1.63 -8.47
N GLU A 70 9.22 -0.38 -8.86
CA GLU A 70 10.55 0.21 -8.66
C GLU A 70 10.66 0.85 -7.28
N LEU A 71 9.56 1.32 -6.74
CA LEU A 71 9.51 2.00 -5.45
C LEU A 71 8.26 1.54 -4.70
N LEU A 72 8.45 1.12 -3.46
CA LEU A 72 7.33 0.84 -2.56
C LEU A 72 7.28 1.91 -1.49
N LEU A 73 6.14 2.58 -1.38
CA LEU A 73 5.88 3.51 -0.31
C LEU A 73 5.22 2.73 0.82
N ILE A 74 5.78 2.82 2.02
CA ILE A 74 5.19 2.16 3.18
C ILE A 74 4.63 3.22 4.10
N GLY A 75 3.31 3.21 4.25
CA GLY A 75 2.60 4.07 5.19
C GLY A 75 2.51 3.38 6.52
N CYS A 76 3.27 3.87 7.50
CA CYS A 76 3.49 3.18 8.77
C CYS A 76 2.41 3.45 9.83
N GLY A 77 1.30 4.07 9.44
CA GLY A 77 0.31 4.53 10.41
C GLY A 77 0.56 6.00 10.74
N VAL A 78 0.39 6.36 12.00
CA VAL A 78 0.62 7.75 12.45
C VAL A 78 2.11 8.07 12.49
N ASP A 79 2.92 7.15 13.01
CA ASP A 79 4.36 7.34 13.21
C ASP A 79 5.17 6.42 12.31
N ILE A 80 6.30 6.94 11.81
CA ILE A 80 7.21 6.15 10.99
C ILE A 80 7.88 5.07 11.84
N ARG A 81 7.90 3.85 11.34
CA ARG A 81 8.58 2.73 11.98
C ARG A 81 9.56 2.10 11.01
N PRO A 82 10.85 2.00 11.36
CA PRO A 82 11.84 1.41 10.45
C PRO A 82 11.60 -0.08 10.26
N LEU A 83 11.98 -0.59 9.09
CA LEU A 83 11.94 -2.02 8.83
C LEU A 83 13.18 -2.70 9.39
N PRO A 84 13.06 -3.97 9.83
CA PRO A 84 14.24 -4.76 10.17
C PRO A 84 15.20 -4.87 8.98
N GLU A 85 16.49 -4.96 9.28
CA GLU A 85 17.51 -4.99 8.23
C GLU A 85 17.35 -6.18 7.28
N ALA A 86 17.02 -7.34 7.81
CA ALA A 86 16.81 -8.52 6.97
C ALA A 86 15.71 -8.31 5.93
N LEU A 87 14.65 -7.61 6.32
CA LEU A 87 13.56 -7.31 5.42
C LEU A 87 13.97 -6.27 4.38
N ARG A 88 14.74 -5.27 4.80
CA ARG A 88 15.28 -4.26 3.86
C ARG A 88 16.16 -4.93 2.81
N TRP A 89 16.97 -5.91 3.21
CA TRP A 89 17.79 -6.69 2.29
C TRP A 89 16.95 -7.42 1.26
N ARG A 90 15.83 -7.99 1.68
CA ARG A 90 14.94 -8.71 0.78
C ARG A 90 14.43 -7.79 -0.35
N PHE A 91 14.01 -6.58 0.02
CA PHE A 91 13.57 -5.59 -0.97
C PHE A 91 14.73 -5.19 -1.90
N ARG A 92 15.91 -5.01 -1.34
CA ARG A 92 17.09 -4.65 -2.13
C ARG A 92 17.43 -5.73 -3.14
N GLU A 93 17.38 -7.00 -2.76
CA GLU A 93 17.61 -8.12 -3.68
C GLU A 93 16.62 -8.10 -4.84
N LEU A 94 15.39 -7.68 -4.58
CA LEU A 94 14.35 -7.59 -5.61
C LEU A 94 14.39 -6.26 -6.37
N ARG A 95 15.34 -5.40 -6.05
CA ARG A 95 15.51 -4.09 -6.68
C ARG A 95 14.30 -3.19 -6.49
N ILE A 96 13.66 -3.28 -5.34
CA ILE A 96 12.56 -2.41 -4.96
C ILE A 96 13.11 -1.36 -4.00
N GLY A 97 13.02 -0.08 -4.40
CA GLY A 97 13.34 1.02 -3.48
C GLY A 97 12.25 1.15 -2.43
N LEU A 98 12.62 1.61 -1.24
CA LEU A 98 11.68 1.79 -0.15
C LEU A 98 11.66 3.24 0.30
N ASP A 99 10.48 3.73 0.63
CA ASP A 99 10.34 5.02 1.27
C ASP A 99 9.26 4.89 2.34
N LEU A 100 9.66 5.05 3.59
CA LEU A 100 8.79 4.89 4.74
C LEU A 100 8.33 6.27 5.22
N MET A 101 7.03 6.41 5.43
CA MET A 101 6.45 7.66 5.91
C MET A 101 5.15 7.35 6.64
N ASN A 102 4.53 8.34 7.25
CA ASN A 102 3.21 8.10 7.82
C ASN A 102 2.21 7.85 6.69
N THR A 103 1.08 7.24 7.03
CA THR A 103 0.10 6.83 6.02
C THR A 103 -0.44 8.01 5.21
N ALA A 104 -0.69 9.14 5.84
CA ALA A 104 -1.21 10.32 5.13
C ALA A 104 -0.24 10.79 4.04
N ALA A 105 1.04 10.89 4.38
CA ALA A 105 2.06 11.30 3.42
C ALA A 105 2.24 10.25 2.31
N ALA A 106 2.21 8.97 2.68
CA ALA A 106 2.37 7.89 1.72
C ALA A 106 1.23 7.87 0.71
N ALA A 107 0.01 8.06 1.15
CA ALA A 107 -1.16 8.09 0.25
C ALA A 107 -1.05 9.23 -0.77
N ARG A 108 -0.66 10.42 -0.30
CA ARG A 108 -0.50 11.58 -1.20
C ARG A 108 0.64 11.36 -2.20
N THR A 109 1.79 10.87 -1.70
CA THR A 109 2.94 10.62 -2.56
C THR A 109 2.63 9.55 -3.60
N TYR A 110 1.93 8.50 -3.19
CA TYR A 110 1.51 7.44 -4.11
C TYR A 110 0.67 8.02 -5.27
N ASN A 111 -0.33 8.84 -4.95
CA ASN A 111 -1.19 9.43 -5.96
C ASN A 111 -0.40 10.27 -6.96
N ILE A 112 0.55 11.06 -6.48
CA ILE A 112 1.38 11.90 -7.34
C ILE A 112 2.20 11.04 -8.30
N LEU A 113 2.86 10.00 -7.77
CA LEU A 113 3.75 9.16 -8.57
C LEU A 113 2.99 8.30 -9.58
N VAL A 114 1.84 7.77 -9.19
CA VAL A 114 1.00 7.01 -10.11
C VAL A 114 0.52 7.90 -11.26
N ALA A 115 0.10 9.13 -10.94
CA ALA A 115 -0.36 10.07 -11.96
C ALA A 115 0.76 10.44 -12.93
N GLU A 116 2.02 10.33 -12.50
CA GLU A 116 3.18 10.57 -13.35
C GLU A 116 3.61 9.32 -14.15
N GLY A 117 2.89 8.23 -14.00
CA GLY A 117 3.21 6.98 -14.70
C GLY A 117 4.37 6.20 -14.11
N ARG A 118 4.74 6.47 -12.84
CA ARG A 118 5.84 5.79 -12.18
C ARG A 118 5.43 4.38 -11.76
N LYS A 119 6.41 3.48 -11.72
CA LYS A 119 6.20 2.11 -11.26
C LYS A 119 6.28 2.07 -9.75
N VAL A 120 5.24 2.56 -9.10
CA VAL A 120 5.17 2.69 -7.65
C VAL A 120 4.09 1.77 -7.10
N GLY A 121 4.39 1.17 -5.94
CA GLY A 121 3.39 0.46 -5.15
C GLY A 121 3.27 1.14 -3.80
N ALA A 122 2.24 0.78 -3.05
CA ALA A 122 2.05 1.31 -1.70
C ALA A 122 1.52 0.22 -0.78
N ALA A 123 2.05 0.20 0.43
CA ALA A 123 1.58 -0.66 1.51
C ALA A 123 1.23 0.27 2.67
N LEU A 124 -0.06 0.44 2.91
CA LEU A 124 -0.56 1.48 3.80
C LEU A 124 -1.28 0.91 4.99
N ILE A 125 -0.78 1.20 6.18
CA ILE A 125 -1.46 0.88 7.44
C ILE A 125 -2.64 1.84 7.59
N SER A 126 -3.81 1.30 7.92
CA SER A 126 -4.99 2.12 8.13
C SER A 126 -4.83 3.03 9.35
N VAL A 127 -5.45 4.21 9.30
CA VAL A 127 -5.46 5.19 10.38
C VAL A 127 -6.87 5.68 10.62
N ASP A 128 -7.09 6.19 11.84
CA ASP A 128 -8.41 6.69 12.24
C ASP A 128 -8.76 8.04 11.61
#